data_768e8c376dfdea092f4593b889a11f79
#
_entry.id   768e8c376dfdea092f4593b889a11f79
#
_cell.length_a   1.000
_cell.length_b   1.000
_cell.length_c   1.000
_cell.angle_alpha   90.00
_cell.angle_beta   90.00
_cell.angle_gamma   90.00
#
_symmetry.space_group_name_H-M   'P 1'
#
loop_
_entity.id
_entity.type
_entity.pdbx_description
1 polymer ?
#
loop_
_entity_poly.entity_id
_entity_poly.type
_entity_poly.pdbx_seq_one_letter_code
_entity_poly.pdbx_strand_id
1 'polypeptide(L)'
;MKKEKIKRIEKQGWKVGSVTDFLQLTREEEEYIEMKLALSNYFQELRKKKHLTQVQVAEKIKSSQSRVAKIERAESSVSLDLIVRSIFALGSSKKEIGKIMLAKTA
;
A
#
# COMPACT_ATOMS: atom_id res chain seq x y z
N MET A 1 -2.94 -17.65 -7.63
CA MET A 1 -3.01 -16.79 -6.46
C MET A 1 -3.78 -17.45 -5.34
N LYS A 2 -3.37 -17.21 -4.11
CA LYS A 2 -4.03 -17.78 -2.95
C LYS A 2 -5.31 -17.01 -2.62
N LYS A 3 -6.29 -17.70 -2.05
CA LYS A 3 -7.56 -17.08 -1.67
C LYS A 3 -7.40 -15.91 -0.71
N GLU A 4 -6.48 -16.02 0.24
CA GLU A 4 -6.24 -14.95 1.20
C GLU A 4 -5.78 -13.67 0.51
N LYS A 5 -4.96 -13.81 -0.52
CA LYS A 5 -4.46 -12.69 -1.27
C LYS A 5 -5.59 -11.99 -2.03
N ILE A 6 -6.49 -12.77 -2.61
CA ILE A 6 -7.64 -12.23 -3.33
C ILE A 6 -8.56 -11.47 -2.37
N LYS A 7 -8.87 -12.07 -1.22
CA LYS A 7 -9.71 -11.42 -0.21
C LYS A 7 -9.09 -10.12 0.29
N ARG A 8 -7.78 -10.13 0.48
CA ARG A 8 -7.07 -8.95 0.94
C ARG A 8 -7.16 -7.82 -0.06
N ILE A 9 -7.04 -8.15 -1.34
CA ILE A 9 -7.16 -7.18 -2.43
C ILE A 9 -8.56 -6.58 -2.47
N GLU A 10 -9.59 -7.40 -2.31
CA GLU A 10 -10.96 -6.92 -2.27
C GLU A 10 -11.18 -5.96 -1.11
N LYS A 11 -10.66 -6.28 0.07
CA LYS A 11 -10.77 -5.41 1.25
C LYS A 11 -10.11 -4.06 1.06
N GLN A 12 -9.15 -3.99 0.15
CA GLN A 12 -8.39 -2.76 -0.10
C GLN A 12 -8.93 -1.97 -1.30
N GLY A 13 -10.15 -2.22 -1.69
CA GLY A 13 -10.81 -1.42 -2.69
C GLY A 13 -10.84 -1.99 -4.10
N TRP A 14 -10.35 -3.19 -4.28
CA TRP A 14 -10.39 -3.84 -5.58
C TRP A 14 -11.72 -4.55 -5.74
N LYS A 15 -12.37 -4.36 -6.88
CA LYS A 15 -13.69 -4.92 -7.13
C LYS A 15 -13.66 -6.43 -7.28
N VAL A 16 -14.67 -7.10 -6.70
CA VAL A 16 -14.80 -8.54 -6.83
C VAL A 16 -14.88 -8.97 -8.30
N GLY A 17 -15.56 -8.18 -9.13
CA GLY A 17 -15.66 -8.46 -10.56
C GLY A 17 -14.33 -8.50 -11.27
N SER A 18 -13.29 -7.90 -10.69
CA SER A 18 -11.94 -7.91 -11.25
C SER A 18 -11.15 -9.14 -10.85
N VAL A 19 -11.67 -9.98 -9.97
CA VAL A 19 -10.94 -11.16 -9.50
C VAL A 19 -10.59 -12.10 -10.65
N THR A 20 -11.53 -12.30 -11.58
CA THR A 20 -11.28 -13.16 -12.74
C THR A 20 -10.15 -12.61 -13.58
N ASP A 21 -10.19 -11.31 -13.85
CA ASP A 21 -9.09 -10.64 -14.59
C ASP A 21 -7.81 -10.71 -13.80
N PHE A 22 -7.89 -10.53 -12.49
CA PHE A 22 -6.74 -10.60 -11.60
C PHE A 22 -6.05 -11.96 -11.68
N LEU A 23 -6.83 -13.04 -11.75
CA LEU A 23 -6.30 -14.38 -11.87
C LEU A 23 -5.59 -14.62 -13.22
N GLN A 24 -5.82 -13.73 -14.19
CA GLN A 24 -5.17 -13.79 -15.49
C GLN A 24 -4.05 -12.77 -15.65
N LEU A 25 -3.67 -12.11 -14.55
CA LEU A 25 -2.61 -11.11 -14.57
C LEU A 25 -1.29 -11.72 -15.00
N THR A 26 -0.49 -10.93 -15.68
CA THR A 26 0.88 -11.30 -15.99
C THR A 26 1.69 -11.32 -14.69
N ARG A 27 2.85 -11.94 -14.75
CA ARG A 27 3.75 -11.97 -13.62
C ARG A 27 4.15 -10.55 -13.19
N GLU A 28 4.39 -9.69 -14.15
CA GLU A 28 4.78 -8.30 -13.88
C GLU A 28 3.68 -7.55 -13.13
N GLU A 29 2.43 -7.76 -13.52
CA GLU A 29 1.30 -7.12 -12.87
C GLU A 29 1.13 -7.63 -11.44
N GLU A 30 1.30 -8.94 -11.23
CA GLU A 30 1.24 -9.55 -9.91
C GLU A 30 2.30 -8.97 -8.98
N GLU A 31 3.53 -8.90 -9.48
CA GLU A 31 4.65 -8.34 -8.73
C GLU A 31 4.38 -6.89 -8.34
N TYR A 32 3.85 -6.11 -9.27
CA TYR A 32 3.53 -4.72 -9.02
C TYR A 32 2.50 -4.58 -7.91
N ILE A 33 1.42 -5.37 -7.97
CA ILE A 33 0.36 -5.30 -6.98
C ILE A 33 0.87 -5.72 -5.60
N GLU A 34 1.67 -6.77 -5.54
CA GLU A 34 2.26 -7.22 -4.28
C GLU A 34 3.15 -6.16 -3.66
N MET A 35 3.94 -5.50 -4.48
CA MET A 35 4.81 -4.42 -4.01
C MET A 35 4.00 -3.25 -3.47
N LYS A 36 2.94 -2.88 -4.19
CA LYS A 36 2.07 -1.78 -3.78
C LYS A 36 1.40 -2.09 -2.43
N LEU A 37 0.90 -3.32 -2.27
CA LEU A 37 0.30 -3.75 -1.01
C LEU A 37 1.29 -3.72 0.14
N ALA A 38 2.50 -4.20 -0.10
CA ALA A 38 3.54 -4.21 0.94
C ALA A 38 3.89 -2.80 1.39
N LEU A 39 4.02 -1.88 0.46
CA LEU A 39 4.34 -0.49 0.78
C LEU A 39 3.19 0.21 1.51
N SER A 40 1.95 -0.06 1.11
CA SER A 40 0.79 0.50 1.79
C SER A 40 0.69 0.01 3.24
N ASN A 41 0.94 -1.28 3.45
CA ASN A 41 0.96 -1.85 4.80
C ASN A 41 2.08 -1.23 5.63
N TYR A 42 3.24 -1.05 5.04
CA TYR A 42 4.35 -0.43 5.73
C TYR A 42 4.04 1.02 6.13
N PHE A 43 3.41 1.76 5.23
CA PHE A 43 2.98 3.13 5.52
C PHE A 43 2.06 3.17 6.74
N GLN A 44 1.08 2.26 6.80
CA GLN A 44 0.16 2.19 7.92
C GLN A 44 0.88 1.80 9.21
N GLU A 45 1.77 0.82 9.16
CA GLU A 45 2.56 0.40 10.31
C GLU A 45 3.43 1.53 10.83
N LEU A 46 4.04 2.28 9.92
CA LEU A 46 4.89 3.41 10.27
C LEU A 46 4.08 4.47 10.99
N ARG A 47 2.87 4.76 10.49
CA ARG A 47 1.98 5.73 11.14
C ARG A 47 1.65 5.27 12.55
N LYS A 48 1.25 4.01 12.71
CA LYS A 48 0.87 3.46 14.02
C LYS A 48 2.05 3.45 14.98
N LYS A 49 3.23 3.11 14.48
CA LYS A 49 4.45 3.09 15.29
C LYS A 49 4.77 4.48 15.84
N LYS A 50 4.47 5.50 15.08
CA LYS A 50 4.69 6.89 15.50
C LYS A 50 3.53 7.45 16.31
N HIS A 51 2.51 6.62 16.57
CA HIS A 51 1.32 7.03 17.33
C HIS A 51 0.59 8.22 16.71
N LEU A 52 0.51 8.22 15.39
CA LEU A 52 -0.15 9.29 14.65
C LEU A 52 -1.51 8.83 14.14
N THR A 53 -2.48 9.75 14.12
CA THR A 53 -3.77 9.52 13.48
C THR A 53 -3.63 9.75 11.98
N GLN A 54 -4.62 9.31 11.21
CA GLN A 54 -4.63 9.59 9.77
C GLN A 54 -4.66 11.10 9.49
N VAL A 55 -5.38 11.84 10.34
CA VAL A 55 -5.44 13.30 10.20
C VAL A 55 -4.06 13.93 10.43
N GLN A 56 -3.36 13.48 11.44
CA GLN A 56 -2.02 14.00 11.73
C GLN A 56 -1.03 13.68 10.61
N VAL A 57 -1.12 12.47 10.06
CA VAL A 57 -0.27 12.12 8.92
C VAL A 57 -0.62 12.98 7.72
N ALA A 58 -1.92 13.20 7.47
CA ALA A 58 -2.35 14.04 6.35
C ALA A 58 -1.72 15.43 6.43
N GLU A 59 -1.65 16.00 7.64
CA GLU A 59 -1.00 17.30 7.83
C GLU A 59 0.48 17.24 7.50
N LYS A 60 1.16 16.17 7.94
CA LYS A 60 2.60 16.01 7.69
C LYS A 60 2.94 15.87 6.21
N ILE A 61 2.12 15.17 5.47
CA ILE A 61 2.37 14.95 4.04
C ILE A 61 1.64 15.96 3.17
N LYS A 62 1.01 16.95 3.79
CA LYS A 62 0.26 18.01 3.09
C LYS A 62 -0.82 17.45 2.17
N SER A 63 -1.63 16.57 2.73
CA SER A 63 -2.69 15.91 1.99
C SER A 63 -3.96 15.89 2.84
N SER A 64 -4.94 15.07 2.47
CA SER A 64 -6.19 14.94 3.19
C SER A 64 -6.27 13.61 3.93
N GLN A 65 -7.07 13.56 4.99
CA GLN A 65 -7.31 12.32 5.72
C GLN A 65 -7.88 11.25 4.78
N SER A 66 -8.76 11.65 3.88
CA SER A 66 -9.33 10.74 2.89
C SER A 66 -8.25 10.08 2.03
N ARG A 67 -7.27 10.87 1.60
CA ARG A 67 -6.17 10.34 0.79
C ARG A 67 -5.28 9.40 1.60
N VAL A 68 -5.01 9.74 2.85
CA VAL A 68 -4.23 8.86 3.73
C VAL A 68 -4.94 7.51 3.88
N ALA A 69 -6.25 7.54 4.09
CA ALA A 69 -7.03 6.31 4.20
C ALA A 69 -6.92 5.46 2.92
N LYS A 70 -6.96 6.11 1.76
CA LYS A 70 -6.84 5.41 0.47
C LYS A 70 -5.45 4.80 0.31
N ILE A 71 -4.40 5.52 0.73
CA ILE A 71 -3.04 4.99 0.69
C ILE A 71 -2.95 3.72 1.53
N GLU A 72 -3.50 3.75 2.74
CA GLU A 72 -3.43 2.61 3.65
C GLU A 72 -4.19 1.40 3.15
N ARG A 73 -5.23 1.62 2.35
CA ARG A 73 -6.00 0.54 1.74
C ARG A 73 -5.42 0.08 0.40
N ALA A 74 -4.34 0.70 -0.05
CA ALA A 74 -3.77 0.43 -1.37
C ALA A 74 -4.83 0.51 -2.46
N GLU A 75 -5.70 1.52 -2.37
CA GLU A 75 -6.80 1.68 -3.32
C GLU A 75 -6.25 1.85 -4.73
N SER A 76 -6.98 1.29 -5.72
CA SER A 76 -6.50 1.30 -7.11
C SER A 76 -6.27 2.72 -7.66
N SER A 77 -6.98 3.71 -7.11
CA SER A 77 -6.83 5.10 -7.52
C SER A 77 -5.55 5.77 -7.01
N VAL A 78 -4.86 5.13 -6.06
CA VAL A 78 -3.64 5.69 -5.48
C VAL A 78 -2.43 5.14 -6.22
N SER A 79 -1.55 6.04 -6.67
CA SER A 79 -0.35 5.63 -7.40
C SER A 79 0.75 5.15 -6.45
N LEU A 80 1.60 4.28 -6.97
CA LEU A 80 2.78 3.83 -6.24
C LEU A 80 3.67 5.02 -5.87
N ASP A 81 3.79 5.97 -6.78
CA ASP A 81 4.57 7.19 -6.55
C ASP A 81 4.10 7.93 -5.30
N LEU A 82 2.80 8.09 -5.16
CA LEU A 82 2.24 8.76 -3.98
C LEU A 82 2.56 8.01 -2.69
N ILE A 83 2.45 6.70 -2.71
CA ILE A 83 2.74 5.87 -1.54
C ILE A 83 4.20 6.04 -1.11
N VAL A 84 5.12 5.93 -2.06
CA VAL A 84 6.56 6.02 -1.77
C VAL A 84 6.91 7.41 -1.24
N ARG A 85 6.41 8.45 -1.88
CA ARG A 85 6.66 9.82 -1.42
C ARG A 85 6.11 10.06 -0.01
N SER A 86 4.94 9.49 0.28
CA SER A 86 4.33 9.63 1.60
C SER A 86 5.16 8.92 2.68
N ILE A 87 5.71 7.76 2.35
CA ILE A 87 6.59 7.01 3.25
C ILE A 87 7.83 7.87 3.59
N PHE A 88 8.44 8.49 2.59
CA PHE A 88 9.59 9.36 2.83
C PHE A 88 9.20 10.57 3.67
N ALA A 89 8.01 11.13 3.42
CA ALA A 89 7.54 12.28 4.19
C ALA A 89 7.32 11.94 5.66
N LEU A 90 7.08 10.68 5.99
CA LEU A 90 6.97 10.22 7.37
C LEU A 90 8.34 9.94 8.00
N GLY A 91 9.42 10.16 7.27
CA GLY A 91 10.75 10.02 7.81
C GLY A 91 11.45 8.70 7.56
N SER A 92 10.88 7.86 6.71
CA SER A 92 11.53 6.60 6.37
C SER A 92 12.60 6.82 5.29
N SER A 93 13.31 5.76 4.94
CA SER A 93 14.45 5.82 4.03
C SER A 93 14.37 4.73 2.97
N LYS A 94 15.18 4.88 1.93
CA LYS A 94 15.33 3.86 0.90
C LYS A 94 15.77 2.53 1.50
N LYS A 95 16.61 2.57 2.51
CA LYS A 95 17.10 1.37 3.19
C LYS A 95 15.94 0.59 3.83
N GLU A 96 15.03 1.30 4.49
CA GLU A 96 13.87 0.66 5.12
C GLU A 96 12.92 0.07 4.07
N ILE A 97 12.70 0.80 2.99
CA ILE A 97 11.89 0.30 1.89
C ILE A 97 12.53 -0.96 1.29
N GLY A 98 13.85 -0.95 1.13
CA GLY A 98 14.57 -2.12 0.64
C GLY A 98 14.37 -3.34 1.51
N LYS A 99 14.41 -3.16 2.82
CA LYS A 99 14.17 -4.25 3.77
C LYS A 99 12.75 -4.82 3.62
N ILE A 100 11.78 -3.95 3.47
CA ILE A 100 10.38 -4.36 3.30
C ILE A 100 10.23 -5.18 2.01
N MET A 101 10.84 -4.73 0.93
CA MET A 101 10.77 -5.42 -0.34
C MET A 101 11.38 -6.82 -0.26
N LEU A 102 12.53 -6.94 0.38
CA LEU A 102 13.19 -8.23 0.53
C LEU A 102 12.43 -9.18 1.45
N ALA A 103 11.83 -8.64 2.50
CA ALA A 103 11.11 -9.44 3.49
C ALA A 103 9.76 -9.94 2.97
N LYS A 104 9.19 -9.29 1.98
CA LYS A 104 7.84 -9.58 1.50
C LYS A 104 7.81 -10.50 0.30
N THR A 105 8.80 -11.31 0.14
CA THR A 105 8.87 -12.27 -0.95
C THR A 105 7.97 -13.49 -0.72
N ALA A 106 7.59 -13.71 0.49
CA ALA A 106 6.77 -14.88 0.80
C ALA A 106 5.29 -14.58 0.73
#